data_009e9268da7d090364805260228f96e8
#
_entry.id   009e9268da7d090364805260228f96e8
#
_cell.length_a   1.000
_cell.length_b   1.000
_cell.length_c   1.000
_cell.angle_alpha   90.00
_cell.angle_beta   90.00
_cell.angle_gamma   90.00
#
_symmetry.space_group_name_H-M   'P 1'
#
loop_
_entity.id
_entity.type
_entity.pdbx_description
1 polymer ?
#
loop_
_entity_poly.entity_id
_entity_poly.type
_entity_poly.pdbx_seq_one_letter_code
_entity_poly.pdbx_strand_id
1 'polypeptide(L)'
;KGQTEQVKYHVYDMVMDAPFSERYLTLAKLVGGLEHVELVHCQRIHSEQELITVHQQYLSLGYEGTMIRHSEESYQVNKRSSQLLKYKDFLDEVYKVIDVIPSESRPEQGIVVCTSEYGSFSCGMKFPHEAREEILRNKHMYIGQMAEIRFFEYTDGGLPRFPVCVGFRFDK
;
A
#
# COMPACT_ATOMS: atom_id res chain seq x y z
N LYS A 1 -9.30 27.44 -20.97
CA LYS A 1 -8.80 26.72 -22.18
C LYS A 1 -7.33 26.26 -22.07
N GLY A 2 -6.52 26.67 -21.12
CA GLY A 2 -5.09 26.33 -21.02
C GLY A 2 -4.72 25.11 -20.16
N GLN A 3 -5.64 24.51 -19.42
CA GLN A 3 -5.32 23.39 -18.52
C GLN A 3 -5.36 22.01 -19.20
N THR A 4 -6.07 21.86 -20.28
CA THR A 4 -6.22 20.59 -21.03
C THR A 4 -4.97 20.21 -21.83
N GLU A 5 -4.15 21.18 -22.20
CA GLU A 5 -2.91 20.96 -22.95
C GLU A 5 -1.78 20.38 -22.10
N GLN A 6 -1.95 20.37 -20.78
CA GLN A 6 -0.98 19.81 -19.83
C GLN A 6 -1.29 18.36 -19.42
N VAL A 7 -2.45 17.83 -19.82
CA VAL A 7 -2.84 16.45 -19.48
C VAL A 7 -2.15 15.47 -20.41
N LYS A 8 -1.41 14.52 -19.81
CA LYS A 8 -0.77 13.41 -20.51
C LYS A 8 -1.41 12.09 -20.11
N TYR A 9 -1.54 11.19 -21.06
CA TYR A 9 -1.97 9.83 -20.83
C TYR A 9 -0.75 8.94 -20.60
N HIS A 10 -0.57 8.45 -19.36
CA HIS A 10 0.56 7.59 -18.99
C HIS A 10 0.21 6.13 -19.25
N VAL A 11 0.93 5.51 -20.17
CA VAL A 11 0.73 4.11 -20.57
C VAL A 11 1.83 3.24 -19.98
N TYR A 12 1.46 2.16 -19.31
CA TYR A 12 2.41 1.28 -18.61
C TYR A 12 2.35 -0.18 -19.04
N ASP A 13 1.34 -0.61 -19.79
CA ASP A 13 1.20 -1.95 -20.34
C ASP A 13 0.19 -1.99 -21.50
N MET A 14 0.16 -3.09 -22.24
CA MET A 14 -0.82 -3.35 -23.29
C MET A 14 -1.33 -4.79 -23.21
N VAL A 15 -2.56 -5.00 -23.67
CA VAL A 15 -3.16 -6.33 -23.77
C VAL A 15 -2.57 -7.06 -24.98
N MET A 16 -1.72 -8.03 -24.70
CA MET A 16 -1.05 -8.85 -25.72
C MET A 16 -0.65 -10.18 -25.07
N ASP A 17 -0.82 -11.28 -25.78
CA ASP A 17 -0.37 -12.61 -25.34
C ASP A 17 1.13 -12.78 -25.59
N ALA A 18 1.91 -12.15 -24.74
CA ALA A 18 3.37 -12.15 -24.76
C ALA A 18 3.94 -11.82 -23.38
N PRO A 19 5.22 -12.10 -23.11
CA PRO A 19 5.93 -11.65 -21.92
C PRO A 19 5.89 -10.13 -21.74
N PHE A 20 5.93 -9.66 -20.48
CA PHE A 20 5.91 -8.23 -20.22
C PHE A 20 7.05 -7.48 -20.91
N SER A 21 8.25 -8.07 -20.96
CA SER A 21 9.40 -7.49 -21.66
C SER A 21 9.11 -7.18 -23.14
N GLU A 22 8.43 -8.07 -23.82
CA GLU A 22 8.06 -7.90 -25.23
C GLU A 22 6.91 -6.88 -25.38
N ARG A 23 5.87 -6.95 -24.52
CA ARG A 23 4.76 -5.99 -24.51
C ARG A 23 5.26 -4.57 -24.31
N TYR A 24 6.19 -4.37 -23.37
CA TYR A 24 6.76 -3.07 -23.08
C TYR A 24 7.55 -2.48 -24.25
N LEU A 25 8.37 -3.30 -24.92
CA LEU A 25 9.11 -2.88 -26.13
C LEU A 25 8.18 -2.53 -27.29
N THR A 26 7.12 -3.31 -27.46
CA THR A 26 6.10 -3.06 -28.49
C THR A 26 5.34 -1.78 -28.19
N LEU A 27 4.94 -1.59 -26.93
CA LEU A 27 4.27 -0.37 -26.47
C LEU A 27 5.15 0.87 -26.68
N ALA A 28 6.43 0.78 -26.34
CA ALA A 28 7.39 1.88 -26.54
C ALA A 28 7.47 2.33 -28.01
N LYS A 29 7.41 1.38 -28.95
CA LYS A 29 7.38 1.70 -30.37
C LYS A 29 6.07 2.34 -30.82
N LEU A 30 4.93 1.88 -30.24
CA LEU A 30 3.60 2.37 -30.59
C LEU A 30 3.35 3.79 -30.11
N VAL A 31 3.81 4.13 -28.90
CA VAL A 31 3.56 5.44 -28.29
C VAL A 31 4.66 6.46 -28.57
N GLY A 32 5.80 6.01 -29.11
CA GLY A 32 6.91 6.89 -29.44
C GLY A 32 6.52 7.99 -30.42
N GLY A 33 6.64 9.24 -30.00
CA GLY A 33 6.31 10.40 -30.81
C GLY A 33 4.82 10.81 -30.81
N LEU A 34 3.97 10.14 -30.04
CA LEU A 34 2.57 10.59 -29.86
C LEU A 34 2.53 11.78 -28.91
N GLU A 35 1.82 12.82 -29.32
CA GLU A 35 1.53 13.96 -28.50
C GLU A 35 0.56 13.57 -27.36
N HIS A 36 0.78 14.07 -26.16
CA HIS A 36 -0.05 13.79 -24.97
C HIS A 36 -0.08 12.33 -24.49
N VAL A 37 0.80 11.44 -25.02
CA VAL A 37 0.98 10.07 -24.53
C VAL A 37 2.40 9.89 -24.05
N GLU A 38 2.55 9.35 -22.84
CA GLU A 38 3.84 9.11 -22.22
C GLU A 38 3.94 7.67 -21.74
N LEU A 39 5.01 6.99 -22.14
CA LEU A 39 5.32 5.66 -21.64
C LEU A 39 5.84 5.79 -20.20
N VAL A 40 5.22 5.07 -19.27
CA VAL A 40 5.74 5.00 -17.90
C VAL A 40 7.11 4.33 -17.91
N HIS A 41 8.10 5.02 -17.35
CA HIS A 41 9.46 4.51 -17.29
C HIS A 41 9.53 3.17 -16.54
N CYS A 42 10.21 2.20 -17.13
CA CYS A 42 10.46 0.90 -16.54
C CYS A 42 11.95 0.58 -16.61
N GLN A 43 12.52 0.23 -15.48
CA GLN A 43 13.93 -0.11 -15.33
C GLN A 43 14.07 -1.57 -14.94
N ARG A 44 14.98 -2.29 -15.58
CA ARG A 44 15.31 -3.66 -15.17
C ARG A 44 16.22 -3.61 -13.95
N ILE A 45 15.92 -4.49 -12.99
CA ILE A 45 16.70 -4.70 -11.76
C ILE A 45 17.10 -6.17 -11.67
N HIS A 46 18.25 -6.45 -11.03
CA HIS A 46 18.82 -7.78 -10.90
C HIS A 46 19.08 -8.21 -9.47
N SER A 47 18.86 -7.33 -8.51
CA SER A 47 19.06 -7.59 -7.09
C SER A 47 18.11 -6.80 -6.20
N GLU A 48 17.92 -7.27 -4.98
CA GLU A 48 17.15 -6.55 -3.95
C GLU A 48 17.79 -5.19 -3.64
N GLN A 49 19.12 -5.11 -3.63
CA GLN A 49 19.82 -3.86 -3.38
C GLN A 49 19.55 -2.82 -4.46
N GLU A 50 19.48 -3.22 -5.72
CA GLU A 50 19.08 -2.34 -6.82
C GLU A 50 17.63 -1.89 -6.67
N LEU A 51 16.72 -2.81 -6.27
CA LEU A 51 15.33 -2.45 -5.99
C LEU A 51 15.24 -1.36 -4.93
N ILE A 52 15.92 -1.53 -3.80
CA ILE A 52 15.94 -0.54 -2.70
C ILE A 52 16.45 0.81 -3.20
N THR A 53 17.53 0.81 -3.97
CA THR A 53 18.11 2.04 -4.52
C THR A 53 17.14 2.76 -5.46
N VAL A 54 16.52 2.05 -6.38
CA VAL A 54 15.53 2.60 -7.33
C VAL A 54 14.28 3.08 -6.60
N HIS A 55 13.83 2.33 -5.59
CA HIS A 55 12.70 2.72 -4.76
C HIS A 55 12.96 4.06 -4.05
N GLN A 56 14.10 4.23 -3.43
CA GLN A 56 14.49 5.49 -2.77
C GLN A 56 14.56 6.66 -3.75
N GLN A 57 15.04 6.41 -4.97
CA GLN A 57 15.03 7.43 -6.03
C GLN A 57 13.59 7.84 -6.39
N TYR A 58 12.67 6.89 -6.54
CA TYR A 58 11.28 7.20 -6.83
C TYR A 58 10.59 7.96 -5.69
N LEU A 59 10.85 7.58 -4.45
CA LEU A 59 10.35 8.34 -3.28
C LEU A 59 10.87 9.78 -3.27
N SER A 60 12.16 9.99 -3.59
CA SER A 60 12.74 11.35 -3.67
C SER A 60 12.15 12.21 -4.79
N LEU A 61 11.59 11.58 -5.83
CA LEU A 61 10.86 12.24 -6.91
C LEU A 61 9.37 12.45 -6.59
N GLY A 62 8.91 12.07 -5.38
CA GLY A 62 7.52 12.24 -4.93
C GLY A 62 6.58 11.12 -5.34
N TYR A 63 7.08 9.97 -5.81
CA TYR A 63 6.24 8.80 -6.05
C TYR A 63 5.87 8.10 -4.73
N GLU A 64 4.68 7.54 -4.68
CA GLU A 64 4.13 6.86 -3.50
C GLU A 64 4.80 5.49 -3.22
N GLY A 65 5.46 4.92 -4.22
CA GLY A 65 6.08 3.61 -4.16
C GLY A 65 6.48 3.10 -5.53
N THR A 66 6.88 1.85 -5.58
CA THR A 66 7.40 1.19 -6.79
C THR A 66 6.51 0.02 -7.18
N MET A 67 6.22 -0.11 -8.47
CA MET A 67 5.59 -1.30 -9.02
C MET A 67 6.67 -2.22 -9.57
N ILE A 68 6.70 -3.46 -9.10
CA ILE A 68 7.63 -4.50 -9.55
C ILE A 68 6.86 -5.46 -10.43
N ARG A 69 7.44 -5.83 -11.56
CA ARG A 69 6.83 -6.76 -12.50
C ARG A 69 7.83 -7.80 -12.97
N HIS A 70 7.40 -9.04 -13.05
CA HIS A 70 8.22 -10.10 -13.60
C HIS A 70 8.27 -9.96 -15.14
N SER A 71 9.48 -9.96 -15.73
CA SER A 71 9.69 -9.69 -17.15
C SER A 71 9.03 -10.71 -18.07
N GLU A 72 8.95 -11.98 -17.62
CA GLU A 72 8.45 -13.11 -18.41
C GLU A 72 6.96 -13.40 -18.17
N GLU A 73 6.26 -12.52 -17.44
CA GLU A 73 4.83 -12.72 -17.19
C GLU A 73 3.98 -12.42 -18.42
N SER A 74 3.10 -13.37 -18.80
CA SER A 74 2.04 -13.15 -19.78
C SER A 74 0.92 -12.27 -19.21
N TYR A 75 0.21 -11.54 -20.08
CA TYR A 75 -0.89 -10.69 -19.68
C TYR A 75 -2.09 -11.51 -19.17
N GLN A 76 -2.61 -11.17 -18.01
CA GLN A 76 -3.76 -11.84 -17.41
C GLN A 76 -4.99 -10.91 -17.44
N VAL A 77 -5.94 -11.21 -18.33
CA VAL A 77 -7.18 -10.43 -18.47
C VAL A 77 -8.09 -10.70 -17.27
N ASN A 78 -8.63 -9.63 -16.67
CA ASN A 78 -9.59 -9.69 -15.55
C ASN A 78 -9.09 -10.44 -14.30
N LYS A 79 -7.78 -10.56 -14.13
CA LYS A 79 -7.16 -11.17 -12.95
C LYS A 79 -6.18 -10.23 -12.31
N ARG A 80 -6.07 -10.32 -10.99
CA ARG A 80 -4.97 -9.70 -10.24
C ARG A 80 -3.77 -10.63 -10.32
N SER A 81 -2.75 -10.22 -11.07
CA SER A 81 -1.52 -11.01 -11.15
C SER A 81 -0.75 -10.99 -9.84
N SER A 82 -0.26 -12.16 -9.43
CA SER A 82 0.70 -12.30 -8.31
C SER A 82 2.12 -11.86 -8.69
N GLN A 83 2.36 -11.59 -9.98
CA GLN A 83 3.68 -11.19 -10.50
C GLN A 83 3.80 -9.68 -10.75
N LEU A 84 2.73 -8.93 -10.45
CA LEU A 84 2.73 -7.49 -10.35
C LEU A 84 2.62 -7.10 -8.88
N LEU A 85 3.73 -6.70 -8.30
CA LEU A 85 3.85 -6.40 -6.87
C LEU A 85 3.94 -4.90 -6.66
N LYS A 86 3.31 -4.43 -5.58
CA LYS A 86 3.44 -3.07 -5.09
C LYS A 86 4.43 -3.04 -3.94
N TYR A 87 5.52 -2.33 -4.12
CA TYR A 87 6.54 -2.11 -3.11
C TYR A 87 6.39 -0.71 -2.52
N LYS A 88 6.17 -0.64 -1.22
CA LYS A 88 5.96 0.60 -0.47
C LYS A 88 6.61 0.48 0.90
N ASP A 89 7.09 1.59 1.40
CA ASP A 89 7.51 1.70 2.79
C ASP A 89 6.29 1.81 3.72
N PHE A 90 6.47 1.35 4.94
CA PHE A 90 5.51 1.47 6.02
C PHE A 90 6.19 2.10 7.22
N LEU A 91 5.41 2.85 7.98
CA LEU A 91 5.79 3.38 9.27
C LEU A 91 5.22 2.48 10.37
N ASP A 92 5.99 2.27 11.43
CA ASP A 92 5.55 1.54 12.62
C ASP A 92 5.66 2.49 13.81
N GLU A 93 4.55 2.73 14.49
CA GLU A 93 4.50 3.54 15.70
C GLU A 93 3.60 2.95 16.77
N VAL A 94 3.69 3.47 17.97
CA VAL A 94 2.99 2.97 19.13
C VAL A 94 1.97 3.99 19.61
N TYR A 95 0.70 3.57 19.73
CA TYR A 95 -0.41 4.42 20.16
C TYR A 95 -1.18 3.79 21.30
N LYS A 96 -1.75 4.63 22.16
CA LYS A 96 -2.58 4.18 23.27
C LYS A 96 -3.95 3.72 22.78
N VAL A 97 -4.35 2.54 23.21
CA VAL A 97 -5.69 1.98 22.93
C VAL A 97 -6.71 2.65 23.84
N ILE A 98 -7.76 3.20 23.25
CA ILE A 98 -8.87 3.82 23.99
C ILE A 98 -10.15 3.00 23.95
N ASP A 99 -10.33 2.15 22.94
CA ASP A 99 -11.42 1.17 22.87
C ASP A 99 -11.09 0.03 21.90
N VAL A 100 -11.90 -1.04 21.96
CA VAL A 100 -12.00 -2.09 20.93
C VAL A 100 -13.47 -2.23 20.61
N ILE A 101 -13.82 -2.03 19.35
CA ILE A 101 -15.22 -2.03 18.88
C ILE A 101 -15.45 -3.11 17.83
N PRO A 102 -16.68 -3.57 17.61
CA PRO A 102 -17.02 -4.49 16.55
C PRO A 102 -16.65 -3.94 15.16
N SER A 103 -16.16 -4.81 14.29
CA SER A 103 -15.96 -4.47 12.87
C SER A 103 -17.31 -4.39 12.14
N GLU A 104 -17.50 -3.40 11.27
CA GLU A 104 -18.72 -3.26 10.48
C GLU A 104 -19.00 -4.47 9.58
N SER A 105 -17.95 -5.02 8.96
CA SER A 105 -18.08 -6.16 8.03
C SER A 105 -18.19 -7.51 8.74
N ARG A 106 -17.69 -7.60 9.98
CA ARG A 106 -17.65 -8.82 10.80
C ARG A 106 -17.82 -8.45 12.28
N PRO A 107 -19.06 -8.27 12.76
CA PRO A 107 -19.33 -7.77 14.11
C PRO A 107 -18.78 -8.63 15.26
N GLU A 108 -18.49 -9.90 15.00
CA GLU A 108 -17.84 -10.83 15.92
C GLU A 108 -16.36 -10.51 16.14
N GLN A 109 -15.73 -9.74 15.22
CA GLN A 109 -14.31 -9.40 15.29
C GLN A 109 -14.10 -7.95 15.73
N GLY A 110 -13.06 -7.73 16.53
CA GLY A 110 -12.69 -6.40 16.98
C GLY A 110 -11.88 -5.62 15.95
N ILE A 111 -12.01 -4.30 16.02
CA ILE A 111 -11.05 -3.31 15.53
C ILE A 111 -10.61 -2.46 16.70
N VAL A 112 -9.36 -1.99 16.67
CA VAL A 112 -8.78 -1.19 17.76
C VAL A 112 -9.02 0.28 17.49
N VAL A 113 -9.38 1.02 18.52
CA VAL A 113 -9.45 2.48 18.50
C VAL A 113 -8.28 3.03 19.30
N CYS A 114 -7.44 3.81 18.65
CA CYS A 114 -6.27 4.44 19.23
C CYS A 114 -6.41 5.95 19.31
N THR A 115 -5.62 6.58 20.16
CA THR A 115 -5.52 8.04 20.25
C THR A 115 -4.12 8.53 19.96
N SER A 116 -4.03 9.70 19.34
CA SER A 116 -2.82 10.49 19.11
C SER A 116 -3.06 11.92 19.57
N GLU A 117 -2.05 12.78 19.45
CA GLU A 117 -2.20 14.23 19.69
C GLU A 117 -3.15 14.92 18.69
N TYR A 118 -3.33 14.31 17.49
CA TYR A 118 -4.19 14.83 16.43
C TYR A 118 -5.63 14.29 16.46
N GLY A 119 -5.94 13.39 17.39
CA GLY A 119 -7.27 12.80 17.54
C GLY A 119 -7.25 11.29 17.65
N SER A 120 -8.44 10.69 17.58
CA SER A 120 -8.60 9.24 17.60
C SER A 120 -8.78 8.68 16.20
N PHE A 121 -8.33 7.44 16.01
CA PHE A 121 -8.49 6.69 14.78
C PHE A 121 -8.74 5.21 15.07
N SER A 122 -9.42 4.53 14.15
CA SER A 122 -9.65 3.09 14.25
C SER A 122 -8.76 2.34 13.25
N CYS A 123 -8.32 1.15 13.63
CA CYS A 123 -7.50 0.30 12.79
C CYS A 123 -7.92 -1.16 12.88
N GLY A 124 -7.85 -1.86 11.75
CA GLY A 124 -7.96 -3.30 11.71
C GLY A 124 -6.80 -3.98 12.43
N MET A 125 -6.91 -5.28 12.68
CA MET A 125 -5.86 -6.06 13.33
C MET A 125 -5.31 -7.13 12.37
N LYS A 126 -3.99 -7.29 12.35
CA LYS A 126 -3.30 -8.34 11.60
C LYS A 126 -3.11 -9.59 12.47
N PHE A 127 -4.24 -10.11 12.98
CA PHE A 127 -4.29 -11.33 13.81
C PHE A 127 -5.26 -12.35 13.19
N PRO A 128 -5.16 -13.65 13.55
CA PRO A 128 -6.17 -14.65 13.20
C PRO A 128 -7.58 -14.25 13.64
N HIS A 129 -8.60 -14.82 13.01
CA HIS A 129 -10.01 -14.49 13.28
C HIS A 129 -10.36 -14.71 14.76
N GLU A 130 -9.98 -15.88 15.30
CA GLU A 130 -10.25 -16.25 16.70
C GLU A 130 -9.61 -15.27 17.69
N ALA A 131 -8.39 -14.81 17.41
CA ALA A 131 -7.71 -13.84 18.25
C ALA A 131 -8.42 -12.47 18.23
N ARG A 132 -8.93 -12.04 17.07
CA ARG A 132 -9.69 -10.78 16.98
C ARG A 132 -11.03 -10.84 17.70
N GLU A 133 -11.69 -12.01 17.72
CA GLU A 133 -12.89 -12.23 18.51
C GLU A 133 -12.59 -12.25 20.01
N GLU A 134 -11.48 -12.89 20.40
CA GLU A 134 -11.03 -12.92 21.79
C GLU A 134 -10.69 -11.52 22.30
N ILE A 135 -9.95 -10.74 21.51
CA ILE A 135 -9.61 -9.35 21.83
C ILE A 135 -10.87 -8.50 22.04
N LEU A 136 -11.88 -8.66 21.19
CA LEU A 136 -13.15 -7.96 21.36
C LEU A 136 -13.89 -8.37 22.63
N ARG A 137 -13.97 -9.67 22.93
CA ARG A 137 -14.59 -10.19 24.15
C ARG A 137 -13.91 -9.71 25.42
N ASN A 138 -12.58 -9.64 25.38
CA ASN A 138 -11.74 -9.27 26.50
C ASN A 138 -11.19 -7.84 26.38
N LYS A 139 -11.91 -6.94 25.73
CA LYS A 139 -11.46 -5.59 25.40
C LYS A 139 -10.93 -4.80 26.59
N HIS A 140 -11.44 -5.05 27.80
CA HIS A 140 -11.00 -4.41 29.02
C HIS A 140 -9.52 -4.66 29.36
N MET A 141 -8.93 -5.74 28.83
CA MET A 141 -7.50 -6.06 28.98
C MET A 141 -6.61 -5.23 28.07
N TYR A 142 -7.17 -4.73 26.98
CA TYR A 142 -6.44 -4.01 25.92
C TYR A 142 -6.62 -2.49 26.01
N ILE A 143 -7.74 -2.03 26.56
CA ILE A 143 -7.98 -0.60 26.78
C ILE A 143 -6.96 -0.06 27.79
N GLY A 144 -6.29 1.03 27.40
CA GLY A 144 -5.21 1.64 28.17
C GLY A 144 -3.81 1.11 27.84
N GLN A 145 -3.70 -0.05 27.17
CA GLN A 145 -2.43 -0.59 26.72
C GLN A 145 -1.94 0.14 25.46
N MET A 146 -0.68 -0.11 25.10
CA MET A 146 -0.08 0.42 23.88
C MET A 146 -0.22 -0.59 22.74
N ALA A 147 -0.65 -0.13 21.57
CA ALA A 147 -0.72 -0.92 20.36
C ALA A 147 0.36 -0.51 19.37
N GLU A 148 1.02 -1.49 18.75
CA GLU A 148 1.93 -1.29 17.63
C GLU A 148 1.12 -1.17 16.35
N ILE A 149 1.17 -0.01 15.74
CA ILE A 149 0.40 0.33 14.55
C ILE A 149 1.34 0.49 13.37
N ARG A 150 1.11 -0.31 12.34
CA ARG A 150 1.73 -0.16 11.03
C ARG A 150 0.80 0.61 10.12
N PHE A 151 1.32 1.62 9.43
CA PHE A 151 0.55 2.46 8.53
C PHE A 151 1.42 2.93 7.36
N PHE A 152 0.78 3.50 6.35
CA PHE A 152 1.47 3.88 5.12
C PHE A 152 2.14 5.26 5.25
N GLU A 153 1.40 6.26 5.69
CA GLU A 153 1.83 7.66 5.80
C GLU A 153 0.90 8.39 6.78
N TYR A 154 1.22 9.61 7.11
CA TYR A 154 0.28 10.49 7.79
C TYR A 154 -0.64 11.18 6.79
N THR A 155 -1.89 11.37 7.18
CA THR A 155 -2.82 12.29 6.50
C THR A 155 -2.39 13.74 6.76
N ASP A 156 -2.93 14.69 5.99
CA ASP A 156 -2.72 16.13 6.24
C ASP A 156 -3.15 16.55 7.67
N GLY A 157 -4.07 15.82 8.28
CA GLY A 157 -4.51 16.01 9.66
C GLY A 157 -3.65 15.30 10.70
N GLY A 158 -2.50 14.71 10.34
CA GLY A 158 -1.57 14.05 11.26
C GLY A 158 -1.99 12.66 11.74
N LEU A 159 -3.09 12.09 11.23
CA LEU A 159 -3.53 10.75 11.58
C LEU A 159 -2.92 9.69 10.64
N PRO A 160 -2.66 8.46 11.14
CA PRO A 160 -2.18 7.35 10.32
C PRO A 160 -3.14 7.00 9.18
N ARG A 161 -2.62 6.82 7.97
CA ARG A 161 -3.37 6.40 6.79
C ARG A 161 -3.28 4.89 6.59
N PHE A 162 -4.43 4.23 6.46
CA PHE A 162 -4.54 2.77 6.38
C PHE A 162 -3.88 2.02 7.54
N PRO A 163 -4.16 2.41 8.79
CA PRO A 163 -3.52 1.83 9.95
C PRO A 163 -3.96 0.38 10.20
N VAL A 164 -3.01 -0.45 10.66
CA VAL A 164 -3.25 -1.84 11.05
C VAL A 164 -2.50 -2.12 12.35
N CYS A 165 -3.18 -2.63 13.38
CA CYS A 165 -2.56 -3.11 14.59
C CYS A 165 -1.84 -4.42 14.32
N VAL A 166 -0.54 -4.47 14.61
CA VAL A 166 0.33 -5.62 14.42
C VAL A 166 0.79 -6.24 15.74
N GLY A 167 0.60 -5.56 16.86
CA GLY A 167 0.99 -6.03 18.19
C GLY A 167 0.38 -5.19 19.30
N PHE A 168 0.44 -5.71 20.53
CA PHE A 168 0.14 -4.97 21.76
C PHE A 168 1.33 -5.06 22.70
N ARG A 169 1.57 -3.98 23.44
CA ARG A 169 2.54 -3.93 24.52
C ARG A 169 1.77 -3.83 25.84
N PHE A 170 1.97 -4.84 26.65
CA PHE A 170 1.46 -4.86 28.01
C PHE A 170 2.60 -4.41 28.93
N ASP A 171 2.49 -3.19 29.44
CA ASP A 171 3.42 -2.74 30.46
C ASP A 171 3.21 -3.60 31.72
N LYS A 172 4.30 -4.10 32.27
CA LYS A 172 4.31 -4.89 33.52
C LYS A 172 4.24 -3.97 34.71
#